data_faba19e48cfafc60f2b9ef0b2affc929
#
_entry.id   faba19e48cfafc60f2b9ef0b2affc929
#
_cell.length_a   1.000
_cell.length_b   1.000
_cell.length_c   1.000
_cell.angle_alpha   90.00
_cell.angle_beta   90.00
_cell.angle_gamma   90.00
#
_symmetry.space_group_name_H-M   'P 1'
#
loop_
_entity.id
_entity.type
_entity.pdbx_description
1 polymer ?
#
loop_
_entity_poly.entity_id
_entity_poly.type
_entity_poly.pdbx_seq_one_letter_code
_entity_poly.pdbx_strand_id
1 'polypeptide(L)'
;MLPLLFSLICDKDSIFLCILHSDGELFEQVFGVLTFQLHEMCKLLKKHHVSEVSMESTSIYWIPIWRVLSPHFTLRLVNPYFIKQLPGHKSDVKDAQWIAECTMKELVNGSFVPPEIIQQLRQYDRRIFDLNEEIVRKESKVDAVLQRCNIRLSNYVSNIECKSYRTVVRRLSEGVTDPQELIKEIHGRIINKHGRETILASMEGVVSQAEIDVLRQLREEIDIAESHKKECQDKMSEICQKYFPEELRRLQTIPGIKERAATSLIAEIGTDMSKFETANHLAAWSGLRPRNDESNKKVKSRKTTYGNSYLRRTIIQCAWAASRQKDCFFSWFSYHQTVVRRKNKMKVIVAVARKMLVAVWHVLHDNVEYIDFKHDCEESANNG
;
A
#
# COMPACT_ATOMS: atom_id res chain seq x y z
N MET A 1 -42.15 -5.49 8.84
CA MET A 1 -41.75 -5.47 7.43
C MET A 1 -40.37 -6.10 7.33
N LEU A 2 -40.25 -7.22 6.61
CA LEU A 2 -38.93 -7.81 6.35
C LEU A 2 -38.15 -6.86 5.42
N PRO A 3 -36.86 -6.69 5.61
CA PRO A 3 -36.06 -5.74 4.82
C PRO A 3 -36.08 -6.17 3.34
N LEU A 4 -36.38 -5.21 2.47
CA LEU A 4 -36.20 -5.34 1.03
C LEU A 4 -34.69 -5.30 0.72
N LEU A 5 -34.17 -6.32 0.11
CA LEU A 5 -32.76 -6.47 -0.21
C LEU A 5 -32.50 -6.26 -1.70
N PHE A 6 -31.37 -5.65 -2.00
CA PHE A 6 -31.01 -5.18 -3.33
C PHE A 6 -29.62 -5.60 -3.68
N SER A 7 -29.40 -5.91 -4.94
CA SER A 7 -28.07 -6.09 -5.47
C SER A 7 -27.82 -5.24 -6.70
N LEU A 8 -26.58 -4.77 -6.82
CA LEU A 8 -26.09 -4.02 -7.96
C LEU A 8 -24.87 -4.72 -8.53
N ILE A 9 -24.89 -4.98 -9.83
CA ILE A 9 -23.68 -5.29 -10.60
C ILE A 9 -23.29 -4.05 -11.38
N CYS A 10 -22.05 -3.63 -11.21
CA CYS A 10 -21.52 -2.39 -11.73
C CYS A 10 -20.52 -2.69 -12.83
N ASP A 11 -20.87 -2.40 -14.06
CA ASP A 11 -19.96 -2.40 -15.19
C ASP A 11 -19.51 -0.97 -15.55
N LYS A 12 -18.62 -0.88 -16.55
CA LYS A 12 -18.09 0.40 -17.01
C LYS A 12 -19.21 1.35 -17.50
N ASP A 13 -20.20 0.84 -18.17
CA ASP A 13 -21.22 1.62 -18.91
C ASP A 13 -22.65 1.36 -18.41
N SER A 14 -22.86 0.40 -17.51
CA SER A 14 -24.19 0.02 -17.04
C SER A 14 -24.19 -0.46 -15.59
N ILE A 15 -25.36 -0.31 -14.96
CA ILE A 15 -25.64 -0.79 -13.61
C ILE A 15 -26.88 -1.68 -13.70
N PHE A 16 -26.71 -2.93 -13.31
CA PHE A 16 -27.83 -3.88 -13.20
C PHE A 16 -28.40 -3.80 -11.79
N LEU A 17 -29.65 -3.38 -11.67
CA LEU A 17 -30.40 -3.30 -10.42
C LEU A 17 -31.35 -4.49 -10.34
N CYS A 18 -31.28 -5.23 -9.23
CA CYS A 18 -32.22 -6.28 -8.89
C CYS A 18 -32.82 -6.00 -7.51
N ILE A 19 -34.17 -5.94 -7.43
CA ILE A 19 -34.92 -5.74 -6.18
C ILE A 19 -35.66 -7.07 -5.90
N LEU A 20 -35.35 -7.69 -4.75
CA LEU A 20 -36.06 -8.88 -4.30
C LEU A 20 -37.01 -8.50 -3.14
N HIS A 21 -38.30 -8.62 -3.36
CA HIS A 21 -39.33 -8.38 -2.36
C HIS A 21 -39.47 -9.59 -1.42
N SER A 22 -39.96 -9.37 -0.23
CA SER A 22 -40.16 -10.42 0.79
C SER A 22 -41.19 -11.49 0.42
N ASP A 23 -42.06 -11.18 -0.51
CA ASP A 23 -43.07 -12.08 -1.11
C ASP A 23 -42.52 -12.91 -2.27
N GLY A 24 -41.26 -12.66 -2.67
CA GLY A 24 -40.57 -13.31 -3.79
C GLY A 24 -40.75 -12.59 -5.11
N GLU A 25 -41.45 -11.45 -5.17
CA GLU A 25 -41.55 -10.63 -6.38
C GLU A 25 -40.17 -10.02 -6.70
N LEU A 26 -39.79 -10.07 -7.96
CA LEU A 26 -38.54 -9.62 -8.49
C LEU A 26 -38.74 -8.41 -9.39
N PHE A 27 -38.06 -7.31 -9.12
CA PHE A 27 -38.02 -6.15 -9.99
C PHE A 27 -36.60 -5.95 -10.52
N GLU A 28 -36.44 -5.80 -11.83
CA GLU A 28 -35.15 -5.64 -12.48
C GLU A 28 -35.17 -4.41 -13.38
N GLN A 29 -34.09 -3.65 -13.35
CA GLN A 29 -33.90 -2.49 -14.21
C GLN A 29 -32.43 -2.23 -14.48
N VAL A 30 -32.10 -1.80 -15.70
CA VAL A 30 -30.76 -1.37 -16.08
C VAL A 30 -30.71 0.15 -16.06
N PHE A 31 -29.68 0.69 -15.45
CA PHE A 31 -29.36 2.12 -15.45
C PHE A 31 -28.02 2.36 -16.14
N GLY A 32 -27.85 3.55 -16.70
CA GLY A 32 -26.53 4.03 -17.09
C GLY A 32 -25.76 4.59 -15.91
N VAL A 33 -24.51 4.97 -16.13
CA VAL A 33 -23.56 5.39 -15.10
C VAL A 33 -23.45 6.92 -14.96
N LEU A 34 -24.21 7.68 -15.72
CA LEU A 34 -24.19 9.14 -15.63
C LEU A 34 -24.82 9.62 -14.31
N THR A 35 -24.31 10.71 -13.76
CA THR A 35 -24.71 11.17 -12.41
C THR A 35 -26.23 11.35 -12.27
N PHE A 36 -26.91 11.87 -13.30
CA PHE A 36 -28.38 12.01 -13.23
C PHE A 36 -29.09 10.66 -13.16
N GLN A 37 -28.57 9.63 -13.85
CA GLN A 37 -29.11 8.26 -13.84
C GLN A 37 -28.89 7.60 -12.46
N LEU A 38 -27.74 7.86 -11.80
CA LEU A 38 -27.53 7.43 -10.42
C LEU A 38 -28.55 8.07 -9.46
N HIS A 39 -28.90 9.34 -9.67
CA HIS A 39 -29.94 10.01 -8.89
C HIS A 39 -31.34 9.48 -9.19
N GLU A 40 -31.63 9.11 -10.44
CA GLU A 40 -32.90 8.43 -10.81
C GLU A 40 -33.00 7.07 -10.12
N MET A 41 -31.92 6.28 -10.14
CA MET A 41 -31.83 5.01 -9.42
C MET A 41 -32.04 5.22 -7.91
N CYS A 42 -31.41 6.24 -7.31
CA CYS A 42 -31.62 6.57 -5.91
C CYS A 42 -33.10 6.90 -5.60
N LYS A 43 -33.80 7.67 -6.47
CA LYS A 43 -35.24 7.95 -6.32
C LYS A 43 -36.08 6.68 -6.41
N LEU A 44 -35.76 5.78 -7.34
CA LEU A 44 -36.45 4.50 -7.48
C LEU A 44 -36.30 3.66 -6.22
N LEU A 45 -35.06 3.52 -5.71
CA LEU A 45 -34.79 2.79 -4.48
C LEU A 45 -35.59 3.34 -3.28
N LYS A 46 -35.69 4.65 -3.13
CA LYS A 46 -36.52 5.30 -2.11
C LYS A 46 -38.00 5.00 -2.30
N LYS A 47 -38.51 4.98 -3.52
CA LYS A 47 -39.91 4.64 -3.84
C LYS A 47 -40.25 3.20 -3.44
N HIS A 48 -39.32 2.28 -3.55
CA HIS A 48 -39.47 0.89 -3.12
C HIS A 48 -39.13 0.66 -1.64
N HIS A 49 -38.96 1.74 -0.84
CA HIS A 49 -38.68 1.66 0.62
C HIS A 49 -37.46 0.79 0.98
N VAL A 50 -36.42 0.87 0.15
CA VAL A 50 -35.16 0.17 0.36
C VAL A 50 -34.46 0.65 1.60
N SER A 51 -33.91 -0.25 2.40
CA SER A 51 -33.08 0.09 3.57
C SER A 51 -31.60 -0.26 3.36
N GLU A 52 -31.32 -1.35 2.65
CA GLU A 52 -29.97 -1.86 2.44
C GLU A 52 -29.73 -2.16 0.96
N VAL A 53 -28.54 -1.83 0.45
CA VAL A 53 -28.11 -2.07 -0.92
C VAL A 53 -26.79 -2.82 -0.92
N SER A 54 -26.76 -4.00 -1.53
CA SER A 54 -25.53 -4.76 -1.76
C SER A 54 -25.00 -4.49 -3.16
N MET A 55 -23.71 -4.29 -3.30
CA MET A 55 -23.06 -4.06 -4.59
C MET A 55 -21.77 -4.84 -4.72
N GLU A 56 -21.47 -5.31 -5.92
CA GLU A 56 -20.23 -6.01 -6.21
C GLU A 56 -19.05 -5.05 -6.28
N SER A 57 -17.89 -5.46 -5.69
CA SER A 57 -16.65 -4.67 -5.69
C SER A 57 -15.85 -4.82 -6.98
N THR A 58 -16.49 -4.68 -8.15
CA THR A 58 -15.81 -4.79 -9.43
C THR A 58 -15.02 -3.52 -9.74
N SER A 59 -13.69 -3.63 -9.78
CA SER A 59 -12.76 -2.54 -10.09
C SER A 59 -13.04 -1.26 -9.27
N ILE A 60 -13.20 -0.11 -9.96
CA ILE A 60 -13.51 1.21 -9.36
C ILE A 60 -14.96 1.66 -9.62
N TYR A 61 -15.73 0.88 -10.37
CA TYR A 61 -17.04 1.29 -10.89
C TYR A 61 -18.11 1.45 -9.79
N TRP A 62 -17.96 0.75 -8.66
CA TRP A 62 -18.83 0.89 -7.50
C TRP A 62 -18.67 2.23 -6.76
N ILE A 63 -17.52 2.93 -6.89
CA ILE A 63 -17.21 4.15 -6.12
C ILE A 63 -18.18 5.30 -6.37
N PRO A 64 -18.52 5.68 -7.61
CA PRO A 64 -19.50 6.74 -7.88
C PRO A 64 -20.88 6.41 -7.32
N ILE A 65 -21.29 5.15 -7.44
CA ILE A 65 -22.58 4.66 -6.95
C ILE A 65 -22.62 4.72 -5.43
N TRP A 66 -21.55 4.25 -4.77
CA TRP A 66 -21.39 4.35 -3.31
C TRP A 66 -21.56 5.78 -2.82
N ARG A 67 -20.91 6.74 -3.47
CA ARG A 67 -20.99 8.17 -3.08
C ARG A 67 -22.40 8.74 -3.17
N VAL A 68 -23.16 8.36 -4.18
CA VAL A 68 -24.54 8.83 -4.36
C VAL A 68 -25.51 8.13 -3.40
N LEU A 69 -25.31 6.85 -3.12
CA LEU A 69 -26.25 6.07 -2.34
C LEU A 69 -25.96 6.10 -0.82
N SER A 70 -24.70 6.20 -0.40
CA SER A 70 -24.32 6.10 1.04
C SER A 70 -24.98 7.12 1.97
N PRO A 71 -25.39 8.34 1.53
CA PRO A 71 -26.14 9.26 2.40
C PRO A 71 -27.58 8.81 2.68
N HIS A 72 -28.08 7.80 1.95
CA HIS A 72 -29.49 7.46 1.96
C HIS A 72 -29.79 6.00 2.35
N PHE A 73 -28.82 5.11 2.20
CA PHE A 73 -29.00 3.67 2.38
C PHE A 73 -27.84 3.06 3.15
N THR A 74 -28.11 1.96 3.84
CA THR A 74 -27.03 1.07 4.33
C THR A 74 -26.44 0.33 3.15
N LEU A 75 -25.14 0.50 2.90
CA LEU A 75 -24.48 -0.11 1.75
C LEU A 75 -23.57 -1.26 2.18
N ARG A 76 -23.63 -2.35 1.44
CA ARG A 76 -22.77 -3.52 1.61
C ARG A 76 -21.99 -3.79 0.32
N LEU A 77 -20.67 -3.65 0.38
CA LEU A 77 -19.79 -3.95 -0.76
C LEU A 77 -19.36 -5.41 -0.68
N VAL A 78 -19.70 -6.21 -1.69
CA VAL A 78 -19.48 -7.65 -1.71
C VAL A 78 -18.34 -8.01 -2.63
N ASN A 79 -17.41 -8.86 -2.15
CA ASN A 79 -16.30 -9.32 -2.98
C ASN A 79 -16.74 -10.47 -3.89
N PRO A 80 -16.60 -10.35 -5.22
CA PRO A 80 -16.99 -11.38 -6.20
C PRO A 80 -16.31 -12.73 -5.98
N TYR A 81 -15.14 -12.75 -5.34
CA TYR A 81 -14.44 -13.99 -5.01
C TYR A 81 -15.27 -14.91 -4.11
N PHE A 82 -15.99 -14.37 -3.12
CA PHE A 82 -16.82 -15.16 -2.23
C PHE A 82 -18.10 -15.62 -2.91
N ILE A 83 -18.66 -14.80 -3.79
CA ILE A 83 -19.85 -15.13 -4.57
C ILE A 83 -19.57 -16.30 -5.54
N LYS A 84 -18.43 -16.29 -6.22
CA LYS A 84 -18.02 -17.33 -7.17
C LYS A 84 -17.69 -18.68 -6.53
N GLN A 85 -17.52 -18.74 -5.22
CA GLN A 85 -17.32 -20.01 -4.47
C GLN A 85 -18.63 -20.69 -4.12
N LEU A 86 -19.75 -19.99 -4.19
CA LEU A 86 -21.05 -20.55 -3.93
C LEU A 86 -21.59 -21.22 -5.23
N PRO A 87 -22.23 -22.39 -5.17
CA PRO A 87 -22.76 -23.07 -6.35
C PRO A 87 -23.91 -22.27 -6.98
N GLY A 88 -23.77 -21.86 -8.24
CA GLY A 88 -24.76 -21.05 -8.97
C GLY A 88 -24.45 -20.91 -10.47
N HIS A 89 -25.36 -20.32 -11.24
CA HIS A 89 -25.27 -20.19 -12.68
C HIS A 89 -24.67 -18.85 -13.13
N LYS A 90 -23.95 -18.85 -14.27
CA LYS A 90 -23.23 -17.71 -14.85
C LYS A 90 -24.14 -16.91 -15.82
N SER A 91 -24.65 -15.78 -15.38
CA SER A 91 -25.10 -14.65 -16.23
C SER A 91 -25.28 -13.42 -15.33
N ASP A 92 -25.05 -12.21 -15.83
CA ASP A 92 -25.07 -10.97 -15.02
C ASP A 92 -26.41 -10.74 -14.31
N VAL A 93 -27.54 -11.08 -14.96
CA VAL A 93 -28.88 -11.04 -14.36
C VAL A 93 -28.99 -12.03 -13.20
N LYS A 94 -28.52 -13.27 -13.39
CA LYS A 94 -28.56 -14.31 -12.35
C LYS A 94 -27.53 -14.04 -11.26
N ASP A 95 -26.43 -13.38 -11.57
CA ASP A 95 -25.44 -12.98 -10.59
C ASP A 95 -25.96 -11.88 -9.66
N ALA A 96 -26.77 -10.92 -10.17
CA ALA A 96 -27.44 -9.92 -9.35
C ALA A 96 -28.47 -10.57 -8.41
N GLN A 97 -29.34 -11.42 -8.93
CA GLN A 97 -30.29 -12.17 -8.11
C GLN A 97 -29.58 -12.99 -7.04
N TRP A 98 -28.49 -13.67 -7.42
CA TRP A 98 -27.71 -14.50 -6.53
C TRP A 98 -27.02 -13.71 -5.42
N ILE A 99 -26.49 -12.50 -5.71
CA ILE A 99 -25.95 -11.58 -4.71
C ILE A 99 -27.04 -11.17 -3.72
N ALA A 100 -28.26 -10.84 -4.22
CA ALA A 100 -29.39 -10.49 -3.37
C ALA A 100 -29.74 -11.65 -2.43
N GLU A 101 -29.87 -12.87 -2.96
CA GLU A 101 -30.18 -14.06 -2.17
C GLU A 101 -29.09 -14.38 -1.13
N CYS A 102 -27.82 -14.32 -1.51
CA CYS A 102 -26.69 -14.58 -0.63
C CYS A 102 -26.62 -13.54 0.50
N THR A 103 -26.94 -12.28 0.18
CA THR A 103 -26.99 -11.20 1.17
C THR A 103 -28.18 -11.40 2.12
N MET A 104 -29.35 -11.79 1.60
CA MET A 104 -30.56 -12.08 2.40
C MET A 104 -30.34 -13.22 3.39
N LYS A 105 -29.58 -14.24 2.96
CA LYS A 105 -29.24 -15.41 3.80
C LYS A 105 -28.00 -15.17 4.68
N GLU A 106 -27.48 -13.95 4.73
CA GLU A 106 -26.25 -13.57 5.45
C GLU A 106 -25.03 -14.46 5.14
N LEU A 107 -25.01 -15.05 3.94
CA LEU A 107 -23.94 -15.95 3.49
C LEU A 107 -22.67 -15.20 3.06
N VAL A 108 -22.76 -13.87 2.87
CA VAL A 108 -21.64 -13.05 2.38
C VAL A 108 -21.44 -11.84 3.28
N ASN A 109 -20.26 -11.75 3.85
CA ASN A 109 -19.86 -10.57 4.61
C ASN A 109 -19.46 -9.42 3.71
N GLY A 110 -19.95 -8.21 4.01
CA GLY A 110 -19.58 -7.00 3.32
C GLY A 110 -18.09 -6.67 3.51
N SER A 111 -17.45 -6.19 2.45
CA SER A 111 -16.12 -5.62 2.54
C SER A 111 -16.18 -4.27 3.24
N PHE A 112 -15.20 -3.99 4.09
CA PHE A 112 -15.10 -2.69 4.74
C PHE A 112 -14.75 -1.60 3.71
N VAL A 113 -15.63 -0.60 3.60
CA VAL A 113 -15.36 0.64 2.87
C VAL A 113 -15.02 1.73 3.88
N PRO A 114 -13.81 2.27 3.86
CA PRO A 114 -13.39 3.28 4.82
C PRO A 114 -14.12 4.60 4.60
N PRO A 115 -14.22 5.46 5.64
CA PRO A 115 -14.73 6.82 5.53
C PRO A 115 -14.02 7.61 4.43
N GLU A 116 -14.71 8.62 3.88
CA GLU A 116 -14.20 9.40 2.73
C GLU A 116 -12.82 10.02 2.99
N ILE A 117 -12.57 10.51 4.20
CA ILE A 117 -11.26 11.07 4.58
C ILE A 117 -10.12 10.05 4.47
N ILE A 118 -10.37 8.79 4.84
CA ILE A 118 -9.41 7.70 4.68
C ILE A 118 -9.27 7.31 3.21
N GLN A 119 -10.35 7.38 2.41
CA GLN A 119 -10.26 7.16 0.96
C GLN A 119 -9.40 8.24 0.28
N GLN A 120 -9.51 9.51 0.70
CA GLN A 120 -8.63 10.59 0.21
C GLN A 120 -7.16 10.34 0.56
N LEU A 121 -6.86 9.96 1.81
CA LEU A 121 -5.51 9.57 2.22
C LEU A 121 -4.96 8.43 1.37
N ARG A 122 -5.78 7.38 1.10
CA ARG A 122 -5.39 6.27 0.22
C ARG A 122 -5.07 6.70 -1.20
N GLN A 123 -5.78 7.67 -1.75
CA GLN A 123 -5.47 8.19 -3.09
C GLN A 123 -4.08 8.83 -3.12
N TYR A 124 -3.74 9.67 -2.13
CA TYR A 124 -2.41 10.26 -2.03
C TYR A 124 -1.32 9.22 -1.79
N ASP A 125 -1.53 8.26 -0.88
CA ASP A 125 -0.54 7.22 -0.56
C ASP A 125 -0.24 6.35 -1.79
N ARG A 126 -1.26 5.95 -2.55
CA ARG A 126 -1.11 5.18 -3.78
C ARG A 126 -0.48 6.00 -4.89
N ARG A 127 -0.78 7.29 -4.99
CA ARG A 127 -0.09 8.17 -5.94
C ARG A 127 1.40 8.31 -5.61
N ILE A 128 1.75 8.42 -4.32
CA ILE A 128 3.16 8.40 -3.87
C ILE A 128 3.84 7.10 -4.29
N PHE A 129 3.13 5.99 -4.18
CA PHE A 129 3.63 4.69 -4.60
C PHE A 129 3.94 4.66 -6.10
N ASP A 130 2.98 5.07 -6.95
CA ASP A 130 3.15 5.12 -8.40
C ASP A 130 4.31 6.04 -8.80
N LEU A 131 4.39 7.23 -8.17
CA LEU A 131 5.49 8.17 -8.40
C LEU A 131 6.86 7.58 -8.03
N ASN A 132 6.96 6.81 -6.94
CA ASN A 132 8.20 6.11 -6.60
C ASN A 132 8.59 5.08 -7.68
N GLU A 133 7.63 4.32 -8.21
CA GLU A 133 7.91 3.38 -9.31
C GLU A 133 8.33 4.09 -10.60
N GLU A 134 7.71 5.24 -10.91
CA GLU A 134 8.10 6.08 -12.03
C GLU A 134 9.53 6.59 -11.88
N ILE A 135 9.90 7.12 -10.71
CA ILE A 135 11.25 7.61 -10.40
C ILE A 135 12.28 6.49 -10.59
N VAL A 136 12.08 5.33 -9.95
CA VAL A 136 13.01 4.18 -10.07
C VAL A 136 13.18 3.74 -11.52
N ARG A 137 12.09 3.71 -12.29
CA ARG A 137 12.13 3.36 -13.71
C ARG A 137 12.93 4.37 -14.54
N LYS A 138 12.79 5.67 -14.25
CA LYS A 138 13.53 6.74 -14.94
C LYS A 138 15.00 6.76 -14.53
N GLU A 139 15.31 6.55 -13.25
CA GLU A 139 16.71 6.40 -12.79
C GLU A 139 17.42 5.21 -13.48
N SER A 140 16.71 4.10 -13.65
CA SER A 140 17.25 2.96 -14.42
C SER A 140 17.50 3.31 -15.89
N LYS A 141 16.65 4.15 -16.50
CA LYS A 141 16.88 4.66 -17.86
C LYS A 141 18.08 5.60 -17.93
N VAL A 142 18.25 6.47 -16.94
CA VAL A 142 19.44 7.34 -16.83
C VAL A 142 20.70 6.49 -16.79
N ASP A 143 20.77 5.46 -15.94
CA ASP A 143 21.93 4.58 -15.87
C ASP A 143 22.17 3.86 -17.21
N ALA A 144 21.11 3.41 -17.89
CA ALA A 144 21.22 2.79 -19.20
C ALA A 144 21.79 3.74 -20.28
N VAL A 145 21.45 5.03 -20.24
CA VAL A 145 22.06 6.05 -21.13
C VAL A 145 23.56 6.16 -20.83
N LEU A 146 23.95 6.29 -19.55
CA LEU A 146 25.36 6.38 -19.15
C LEU A 146 26.13 5.12 -19.55
N GLN A 147 25.54 3.92 -19.38
CA GLN A 147 26.16 2.67 -19.80
C GLN A 147 26.42 2.63 -21.32
N ARG A 148 25.54 3.18 -22.15
CA ARG A 148 25.75 3.31 -23.60
C ARG A 148 26.88 4.27 -23.94
N CYS A 149 27.05 5.34 -23.19
CA CYS A 149 28.15 6.27 -23.29
C CYS A 149 29.48 5.72 -22.75
N ASN A 150 29.53 4.48 -22.28
CA ASN A 150 30.64 3.87 -21.54
C ASN A 150 30.98 4.57 -20.23
N ILE A 151 30.08 5.32 -19.63
CA ILE A 151 30.23 5.89 -18.28
C ILE A 151 29.77 4.84 -17.27
N ARG A 152 30.69 4.36 -16.40
CA ARG A 152 30.50 3.21 -15.52
C ARG A 152 30.47 3.59 -14.02
N LEU A 153 30.14 4.83 -13.70
CA LEU A 153 30.16 5.34 -12.32
C LEU A 153 29.25 4.53 -11.38
N SER A 154 28.13 3.97 -11.88
CA SER A 154 27.21 3.14 -11.08
C SER A 154 27.89 1.91 -10.45
N ASN A 155 28.98 1.39 -11.03
CA ASN A 155 29.74 0.27 -10.49
C ASN A 155 30.51 0.63 -9.21
N TYR A 156 30.75 1.91 -8.94
CA TYR A 156 31.59 2.40 -7.85
C TYR A 156 30.81 3.11 -6.75
N VAL A 157 29.53 3.35 -6.96
CA VAL A 157 28.63 3.90 -5.94
C VAL A 157 27.80 2.80 -5.29
N SER A 158 27.34 3.04 -4.06
CA SER A 158 26.51 2.05 -3.36
C SER A 158 25.08 1.95 -3.94
N ASN A 159 24.60 3.05 -4.52
CA ASN A 159 23.27 3.18 -5.11
C ASN A 159 23.28 4.38 -6.09
N ILE A 160 22.58 4.27 -7.21
CA ILE A 160 22.39 5.35 -8.19
C ILE A 160 21.57 6.53 -7.65
N GLU A 161 20.84 6.32 -6.55
CA GLU A 161 20.13 7.39 -5.81
C GLU A 161 21.08 8.29 -4.98
N CYS A 162 22.37 7.93 -4.83
CA CYS A 162 23.29 8.68 -4.00
C CYS A 162 23.55 10.08 -4.57
N LYS A 163 23.81 11.05 -3.70
CA LYS A 163 24.02 12.46 -4.05
C LYS A 163 25.11 12.62 -5.14
N SER A 164 26.25 11.95 -4.99
CA SER A 164 27.36 12.06 -5.95
C SER A 164 26.94 11.62 -7.35
N TYR A 165 26.26 10.48 -7.50
CA TYR A 165 25.79 10.01 -8.78
C TYR A 165 24.78 10.97 -9.41
N ARG A 166 23.76 11.39 -8.66
CA ARG A 166 22.74 12.34 -9.13
C ARG A 166 23.37 13.70 -9.55
N THR A 167 24.38 14.17 -8.81
CA THR A 167 25.06 15.42 -9.16
C THR A 167 25.88 15.28 -10.43
N VAL A 168 26.58 14.16 -10.64
CA VAL A 168 27.28 13.87 -11.90
C VAL A 168 26.31 13.80 -13.07
N VAL A 169 25.18 13.09 -12.94
CA VAL A 169 24.11 13.04 -13.96
C VAL A 169 23.63 14.45 -14.31
N ARG A 170 23.41 15.29 -13.31
CA ARG A 170 23.02 16.70 -13.53
C ARG A 170 24.07 17.45 -14.36
N ARG A 171 25.34 17.35 -13.98
CA ARG A 171 26.44 18.03 -14.70
C ARG A 171 26.56 17.54 -16.15
N LEU A 172 26.42 16.23 -16.36
CA LEU A 172 26.37 15.65 -17.71
C LEU A 172 25.18 16.19 -18.54
N SER A 173 24.01 16.32 -17.93
CA SER A 173 22.82 16.88 -18.58
C SER A 173 22.94 18.39 -18.88
N GLU A 174 23.88 19.08 -18.25
CA GLU A 174 24.28 20.48 -18.49
C GLU A 174 25.39 20.59 -19.54
N GLY A 175 25.87 19.47 -20.09
CA GLY A 175 26.91 19.41 -21.13
C GLY A 175 28.34 19.35 -20.58
N VAL A 176 28.51 19.18 -19.27
CA VAL A 176 29.84 19.00 -18.65
C VAL A 176 30.24 17.54 -18.78
N THR A 177 31.19 17.23 -19.69
CA THR A 177 31.65 15.87 -19.99
C THR A 177 33.08 15.57 -19.52
N ASP A 178 33.83 16.58 -19.08
CA ASP A 178 35.22 16.41 -18.62
C ASP A 178 35.25 15.65 -17.29
N PRO A 179 35.86 14.45 -17.19
CA PRO A 179 36.02 13.70 -15.96
C PRO A 179 36.71 14.47 -14.84
N GLN A 180 37.62 15.40 -15.16
CA GLN A 180 38.30 16.22 -14.14
C GLN A 180 37.37 17.24 -13.48
N GLU A 181 36.37 17.72 -14.20
CA GLU A 181 35.32 18.55 -13.61
C GLU A 181 34.30 17.69 -12.84
N LEU A 182 33.86 16.54 -13.40
CA LEU A 182 32.88 15.66 -12.78
C LEU A 182 33.35 15.05 -11.45
N ILE A 183 34.66 14.77 -11.30
CA ILE A 183 35.19 14.17 -10.07
C ILE A 183 35.05 15.09 -8.86
N LYS A 184 34.92 16.41 -9.05
CA LYS A 184 34.70 17.38 -7.98
C LYS A 184 33.36 17.15 -7.26
N GLU A 185 32.41 16.51 -7.93
CA GLU A 185 31.07 16.18 -7.40
C GLU A 185 31.04 14.84 -6.63
N ILE A 186 32.14 14.10 -6.66
CA ILE A 186 32.21 12.77 -6.03
C ILE A 186 32.66 12.90 -4.57
N HIS A 187 31.89 12.29 -3.68
CA HIS A 187 32.20 12.31 -2.25
C HIS A 187 33.53 11.60 -1.95
N GLY A 188 34.40 12.22 -1.16
CA GLY A 188 35.75 11.74 -0.84
C GLY A 188 35.82 10.27 -0.38
N ARG A 189 34.81 9.74 0.32
CA ARG A 189 34.77 8.31 0.72
C ARG A 189 34.75 7.36 -0.49
N ILE A 190 34.14 7.74 -1.60
CA ILE A 190 34.09 6.94 -2.84
C ILE A 190 35.48 6.95 -3.48
N ILE A 191 36.09 8.13 -3.57
CA ILE A 191 37.45 8.30 -4.09
C ILE A 191 38.47 7.51 -3.26
N ASN A 192 38.41 7.62 -1.93
CA ASN A 192 39.33 6.92 -1.03
C ASN A 192 39.16 5.39 -1.09
N LYS A 193 37.94 4.91 -1.36
CA LYS A 193 37.64 3.46 -1.43
C LYS A 193 38.13 2.84 -2.73
N HIS A 194 38.01 3.54 -3.86
CA HIS A 194 38.21 2.97 -5.19
C HIS A 194 39.44 3.53 -5.94
N GLY A 195 40.04 4.61 -5.43
CA GLY A 195 41.13 5.33 -6.06
C GLY A 195 40.64 6.41 -7.04
N ARG A 196 41.36 7.55 -7.08
CA ARG A 196 41.03 8.70 -7.93
C ARG A 196 41.05 8.34 -9.42
N GLU A 197 42.09 7.64 -9.85
CA GLU A 197 42.28 7.25 -11.24
C GLU A 197 41.15 6.33 -11.74
N THR A 198 40.76 5.36 -10.93
CA THR A 198 39.64 4.46 -11.23
C THR A 198 38.31 5.22 -11.38
N ILE A 199 38.06 6.18 -10.51
CA ILE A 199 36.82 6.98 -10.58
C ILE A 199 36.86 7.90 -11.82
N LEU A 200 37.98 8.52 -12.15
CA LEU A 200 38.15 9.29 -13.38
C LEU A 200 37.89 8.42 -14.61
N ALA A 201 38.55 7.27 -14.71
CA ALA A 201 38.38 6.35 -15.84
C ALA A 201 36.91 5.83 -15.94
N SER A 202 36.20 5.71 -14.81
CA SER A 202 34.79 5.29 -14.83
C SER A 202 33.85 6.34 -15.43
N MET A 203 34.30 7.58 -15.55
CA MET A 203 33.55 8.69 -16.15
C MET A 203 34.07 9.07 -17.56
N GLU A 204 35.12 8.42 -18.06
CA GLU A 204 35.57 8.56 -19.43
C GLU A 204 34.61 7.84 -20.36
N GLY A 205 33.94 8.61 -21.21
CA GLY A 205 32.98 8.09 -22.16
C GLY A 205 32.73 9.06 -23.31
N VAL A 206 32.04 8.61 -24.34
CA VAL A 206 31.63 9.45 -25.47
C VAL A 206 30.17 9.78 -25.33
N VAL A 207 29.88 11.04 -25.05
CA VAL A 207 28.53 11.55 -24.84
C VAL A 207 28.16 12.47 -25.99
N SER A 208 27.19 12.10 -26.80
CA SER A 208 26.65 12.94 -27.85
C SER A 208 25.64 13.97 -27.34
N GLN A 209 25.34 14.99 -28.16
CA GLN A 209 24.31 15.98 -27.83
C GLN A 209 22.93 15.32 -27.58
N ALA A 210 22.59 14.27 -28.36
CA ALA A 210 21.33 13.56 -28.20
C ALA A 210 21.22 12.89 -26.82
N GLU A 211 22.32 12.33 -26.28
CA GLU A 211 22.34 11.72 -24.96
C GLU A 211 22.25 12.77 -23.83
N ILE A 212 22.91 13.92 -24.03
CA ILE A 212 22.76 15.08 -23.11
C ILE A 212 21.31 15.52 -23.04
N ASP A 213 20.63 15.65 -24.18
CA ASP A 213 19.23 16.07 -24.25
C ASP A 213 18.30 15.04 -23.58
N VAL A 214 18.53 13.75 -23.81
CA VAL A 214 17.76 12.67 -23.16
C VAL A 214 18.01 12.64 -21.66
N LEU A 215 19.25 12.81 -21.19
CA LEU A 215 19.56 12.88 -19.75
C LEU A 215 18.87 14.07 -19.10
N ARG A 216 18.85 15.24 -19.76
CA ARG A 216 18.16 16.43 -19.27
C ARG A 216 16.66 16.17 -19.13
N GLN A 217 16.00 15.61 -20.15
CA GLN A 217 14.57 15.27 -20.10
C GLN A 217 14.25 14.29 -18.99
N LEU A 218 15.01 13.19 -18.87
CA LEU A 218 14.79 12.19 -17.80
C LEU A 218 14.96 12.80 -16.41
N ARG A 219 15.93 13.69 -16.22
CA ARG A 219 16.13 14.40 -14.94
C ARG A 219 14.95 15.32 -14.62
N GLU A 220 14.51 16.14 -15.58
CA GLU A 220 13.35 17.01 -15.41
C GLU A 220 12.09 16.21 -15.03
N GLU A 221 11.87 15.07 -15.67
CA GLU A 221 10.76 14.18 -15.35
C GLU A 221 10.88 13.58 -13.94
N ILE A 222 12.11 13.27 -13.47
CA ILE A 222 12.35 12.81 -12.08
C ILE A 222 12.07 13.94 -11.10
N ASP A 223 12.56 15.15 -11.36
CA ASP A 223 12.36 16.32 -10.49
C ASP A 223 10.87 16.66 -10.34
N ILE A 224 10.10 16.60 -11.43
CA ILE A 224 8.63 16.78 -11.41
C ILE A 224 7.97 15.68 -10.56
N ALA A 225 8.35 14.42 -10.75
CA ALA A 225 7.78 13.31 -10.00
C ALA A 225 8.11 13.42 -8.49
N GLU A 226 9.32 13.84 -8.14
CA GLU A 226 9.72 14.10 -6.74
C GLU A 226 8.93 15.27 -6.13
N SER A 227 8.67 16.34 -6.89
CA SER A 227 7.83 17.46 -6.46
C SER A 227 6.40 17.02 -6.18
N HIS A 228 5.77 16.31 -7.10
CA HIS A 228 4.41 15.78 -6.90
C HIS A 228 4.34 14.80 -5.72
N LYS A 229 5.36 13.96 -5.54
CA LYS A 229 5.46 13.06 -4.39
C LYS A 229 5.48 13.84 -3.07
N LYS A 230 6.28 14.91 -3.00
CA LYS A 230 6.35 15.78 -1.84
C LYS A 230 4.99 16.44 -1.56
N GLU A 231 4.35 16.99 -2.58
CA GLU A 231 3.02 17.59 -2.44
C GLU A 231 1.99 16.61 -1.87
N CYS A 232 1.94 15.37 -2.38
CA CYS A 232 1.08 14.34 -1.83
C CYS A 232 1.41 14.02 -0.36
N GLN A 233 2.70 13.97 0.01
CA GLN A 233 3.14 13.74 1.39
C GLN A 233 2.70 14.87 2.32
N ASP A 234 2.85 16.13 1.88
CA ASP A 234 2.46 17.31 2.65
C ASP A 234 0.94 17.31 2.88
N LYS A 235 0.14 16.99 1.84
CA LYS A 235 -1.32 16.84 1.96
C LYS A 235 -1.74 15.73 2.92
N MET A 236 -1.06 14.57 2.89
CA MET A 236 -1.34 13.50 3.85
C MET A 236 -1.03 13.93 5.29
N SER A 237 0.09 14.65 5.49
CA SER A 237 0.46 15.17 6.81
C SER A 237 -0.58 16.18 7.31
N GLU A 238 -0.98 17.17 6.50
CA GLU A 238 -2.03 18.14 6.81
C GLU A 238 -3.34 17.46 7.25
N ILE A 239 -3.80 16.47 6.47
CA ILE A 239 -5.03 15.75 6.77
C ILE A 239 -4.90 14.96 8.08
N CYS A 240 -3.79 14.23 8.27
CA CYS A 240 -3.60 13.43 9.49
C CYS A 240 -3.46 14.32 10.73
N GLN A 241 -2.74 15.44 10.65
CA GLN A 241 -2.63 16.41 11.74
C GLN A 241 -3.98 17.04 12.11
N LYS A 242 -4.84 17.28 11.11
CA LYS A 242 -6.17 17.87 11.33
C LYS A 242 -7.18 16.88 11.93
N TYR A 243 -7.21 15.64 11.45
CA TYR A 243 -8.28 14.69 11.77
C TYR A 243 -7.85 13.54 12.69
N PHE A 244 -6.54 13.24 12.78
CA PHE A 244 -5.99 12.09 13.52
C PHE A 244 -4.71 12.45 14.29
N PRO A 245 -4.63 13.62 14.98
CA PRO A 245 -3.38 14.09 15.60
C PRO A 245 -2.86 13.14 16.68
N GLU A 246 -3.74 12.58 17.50
CA GLU A 246 -3.37 11.68 18.59
C GLU A 246 -2.92 10.31 18.09
N GLU A 247 -3.64 9.73 17.12
CA GLU A 247 -3.28 8.47 16.50
C GLU A 247 -1.95 8.60 15.75
N LEU A 248 -1.74 9.71 15.04
CA LEU A 248 -0.49 10.02 14.37
C LEU A 248 0.67 10.10 15.39
N ARG A 249 0.47 10.79 16.51
CA ARG A 249 1.46 10.91 17.59
C ARG A 249 1.77 9.55 18.22
N ARG A 250 0.73 8.79 18.59
CA ARG A 250 0.89 7.47 19.21
C ARG A 250 1.59 6.46 18.30
N LEU A 251 1.26 6.41 17.02
CA LEU A 251 1.94 5.51 16.07
C LEU A 251 3.44 5.81 15.96
N GLN A 252 3.86 7.07 16.11
CA GLN A 252 5.26 7.47 16.05
C GLN A 252 6.06 7.07 17.31
N THR A 253 5.42 6.61 18.38
CA THR A 253 6.11 6.03 19.54
C THR A 253 6.66 4.64 19.25
N ILE A 254 6.13 3.94 18.22
CA ILE A 254 6.61 2.62 17.82
C ILE A 254 7.97 2.76 17.11
N PRO A 255 9.03 2.06 17.59
CA PRO A 255 10.34 2.09 16.95
C PRO A 255 10.28 1.75 15.45
N GLY A 256 10.88 2.60 14.62
CA GLY A 256 10.90 2.44 13.16
C GLY A 256 9.69 3.02 12.43
N ILE A 257 8.69 3.55 13.13
CA ILE A 257 7.57 4.28 12.54
C ILE A 257 7.79 5.78 12.74
N LYS A 258 7.94 6.50 11.63
CA LYS A 258 8.00 7.97 11.58
C LYS A 258 6.74 8.50 10.91
N GLU A 259 6.57 9.82 10.90
CA GLU A 259 5.37 10.51 10.41
C GLU A 259 4.87 9.96 9.06
N ARG A 260 5.75 9.85 8.07
CA ARG A 260 5.39 9.31 6.74
C ARG A 260 4.83 7.88 6.80
N ALA A 261 5.43 7.02 7.60
CA ALA A 261 4.94 5.65 7.76
C ALA A 261 3.62 5.63 8.54
N ALA A 262 3.48 6.47 9.57
CA ALA A 262 2.26 6.59 10.35
C ALA A 262 1.09 7.09 9.49
N THR A 263 1.29 8.11 8.64
CA THR A 263 0.25 8.60 7.69
C THR A 263 -0.15 7.52 6.69
N SER A 264 0.81 6.74 6.14
CA SER A 264 0.52 5.60 5.25
C SER A 264 -0.24 4.48 5.96
N LEU A 265 0.08 4.20 7.24
CA LEU A 265 -0.67 3.22 8.04
C LEU A 265 -2.11 3.69 8.24
N ILE A 266 -2.33 4.94 8.65
CA ILE A 266 -3.68 5.52 8.81
C ILE A 266 -4.45 5.45 7.48
N ALA A 267 -3.81 5.76 6.35
CA ALA A 267 -4.43 5.69 5.03
C ALA A 267 -4.93 4.28 4.68
N GLU A 268 -4.17 3.24 5.03
CA GLU A 268 -4.53 1.87 4.64
C GLU A 268 -5.48 1.18 5.64
N ILE A 269 -5.27 1.34 6.94
CA ILE A 269 -6.07 0.63 7.96
C ILE A 269 -7.14 1.48 8.64
N GLY A 270 -7.07 2.82 8.49
CA GLY A 270 -7.87 3.74 9.29
C GLY A 270 -7.42 3.80 10.74
N THR A 271 -8.22 4.43 11.58
CA THR A 271 -7.99 4.53 13.04
C THR A 271 -8.99 3.71 13.87
N ASP A 272 -10.12 3.34 13.29
CA ASP A 272 -11.15 2.51 13.90
C ASP A 272 -10.78 1.03 13.81
N MET A 273 -10.24 0.49 14.91
CA MET A 273 -9.84 -0.92 15.01
C MET A 273 -11.01 -1.88 15.25
N SER A 274 -12.24 -1.40 15.45
CA SER A 274 -13.43 -2.27 15.54
C SER A 274 -13.64 -3.12 14.27
N LYS A 275 -13.08 -2.69 13.15
CA LYS A 275 -13.10 -3.40 11.86
C LYS A 275 -12.16 -4.61 11.81
N PHE A 276 -11.25 -4.69 12.76
CA PHE A 276 -10.32 -5.81 12.92
C PHE A 276 -10.49 -6.37 14.35
N GLU A 277 -11.37 -7.35 14.53
CA GLU A 277 -11.68 -7.94 15.84
C GLU A 277 -10.46 -8.31 16.68
N THR A 278 -9.35 -8.63 16.01
CA THR A 278 -8.08 -8.96 16.65
C THR A 278 -6.91 -8.45 15.85
N ALA A 279 -5.77 -8.24 16.51
CA ALA A 279 -4.50 -7.95 15.86
C ALA A 279 -4.10 -9.02 14.82
N ASN A 280 -4.52 -10.28 15.01
CA ASN A 280 -4.29 -11.36 14.06
C ASN A 280 -5.13 -11.20 12.78
N HIS A 281 -6.34 -10.65 12.86
CA HIS A 281 -7.15 -10.29 11.67
C HIS A 281 -6.45 -9.22 10.84
N LEU A 282 -5.93 -8.16 11.47
CA LEU A 282 -5.14 -7.13 10.79
C LEU A 282 -3.89 -7.72 10.13
N ALA A 283 -3.16 -8.60 10.84
CA ALA A 283 -1.99 -9.29 10.29
C ALA A 283 -2.33 -10.21 9.10
N ALA A 284 -3.49 -10.87 9.13
CA ALA A 284 -3.98 -11.69 8.02
C ALA A 284 -4.36 -10.82 6.82
N TRP A 285 -5.07 -9.72 7.05
CA TRP A 285 -5.47 -8.77 6.02
C TRP A 285 -4.27 -8.11 5.31
N SER A 286 -3.19 -7.86 6.05
CA SER A 286 -1.91 -7.36 5.48
C SER A 286 -1.10 -8.42 4.71
N GLY A 287 -1.52 -9.68 4.72
CA GLY A 287 -0.77 -10.78 4.11
C GLY A 287 0.50 -11.17 4.87
N LEU A 288 0.58 -10.90 6.19
CA LEU A 288 1.71 -11.28 7.04
C LEU A 288 1.44 -12.56 7.86
N ARG A 289 0.27 -13.18 7.70
CA ARG A 289 -0.05 -14.47 8.32
C ARG A 289 0.55 -15.63 7.50
N PRO A 290 1.23 -16.60 8.12
CA PRO A 290 1.62 -17.83 7.43
C PRO A 290 0.37 -18.67 7.10
N ARG A 291 0.34 -19.35 5.96
CA ARG A 291 -0.78 -20.20 5.52
C ARG A 291 -0.89 -21.43 6.34
N ASN A 292 -0.13 -21.98 7.07
CA ASN A 292 -0.24 -23.21 7.84
C ASN A 292 -1.02 -24.34 7.11
N ASP A 293 -0.74 -24.51 5.82
CA ASP A 293 -1.34 -25.61 5.06
C ASP A 293 -0.69 -26.92 5.48
N GLU A 294 -1.34 -27.63 6.41
CA GLU A 294 -0.94 -28.95 6.85
C GLU A 294 -1.96 -30.00 6.38
N SER A 295 -1.47 -31.09 5.88
CA SER A 295 -2.25 -32.29 5.59
C SER A 295 -1.46 -33.51 6.08
N ASN A 296 -2.08 -34.31 6.92
CA ASN A 296 -1.48 -35.51 7.48
C ASN A 296 -0.12 -35.25 8.16
N LYS A 297 -0.03 -34.22 9.03
CA LYS A 297 1.18 -33.73 9.72
C LYS A 297 2.33 -33.28 8.81
N LYS A 298 2.10 -33.14 7.49
CA LYS A 298 3.06 -32.59 6.55
C LYS A 298 2.67 -31.15 6.18
N VAL A 299 3.57 -30.20 6.43
CA VAL A 299 3.39 -28.80 6.05
C VAL A 299 3.56 -28.66 4.54
N LYS A 300 2.46 -28.38 3.80
CA LYS A 300 2.47 -28.19 2.34
C LYS A 300 3.03 -26.82 1.94
N SER A 301 2.74 -25.77 2.70
CA SER A 301 3.24 -24.43 2.41
C SER A 301 3.43 -23.61 3.69
N ARG A 302 4.57 -22.92 3.76
CA ARG A 302 4.88 -21.90 4.79
C ARG A 302 4.87 -20.47 4.21
N LYS A 303 4.36 -20.29 2.99
CA LYS A 303 4.22 -18.97 2.38
C LYS A 303 3.19 -18.15 3.17
N THR A 304 3.37 -16.85 3.18
CA THR A 304 2.38 -15.93 3.76
C THR A 304 1.15 -15.85 2.85
N THR A 305 0.00 -15.47 3.42
CA THR A 305 -1.23 -15.21 2.67
C THR A 305 -1.06 -14.02 1.72
N TYR A 306 -1.93 -13.91 0.73
CA TYR A 306 -2.11 -12.67 -0.02
C TYR A 306 -2.80 -11.65 0.89
N GLY A 307 -2.57 -10.37 0.66
CA GLY A 307 -3.17 -9.29 1.44
C GLY A 307 -2.88 -7.93 0.85
N ASN A 308 -3.15 -6.86 1.60
CA ASN A 308 -2.91 -5.50 1.17
C ASN A 308 -1.40 -5.25 0.95
N SER A 309 -1.01 -5.06 -0.32
CA SER A 309 0.39 -4.90 -0.73
C SER A 309 1.00 -3.57 -0.27
N TYR A 310 0.20 -2.51 -0.18
CA TYR A 310 0.63 -1.18 0.27
C TYR A 310 0.99 -1.20 1.75
N LEU A 311 0.06 -1.69 2.60
CA LEU A 311 0.32 -1.87 4.02
C LEU A 311 1.52 -2.78 4.28
N ARG A 312 1.58 -3.93 3.57
CA ARG A 312 2.68 -4.89 3.71
C ARG A 312 4.03 -4.24 3.41
N ARG A 313 4.13 -3.44 2.34
CA ARG A 313 5.37 -2.76 1.97
C ARG A 313 5.79 -1.76 3.03
N THR A 314 4.88 -0.89 3.46
CA THR A 314 5.13 0.13 4.49
C THR A 314 5.63 -0.50 5.78
N ILE A 315 4.94 -1.51 6.32
CA ILE A 315 5.32 -2.11 7.59
C ILE A 315 6.63 -2.93 7.49
N ILE A 316 6.95 -3.52 6.34
CA ILE A 316 8.25 -4.18 6.12
C ILE A 316 9.39 -3.14 6.11
N GLN A 317 9.20 -1.97 5.49
CA GLN A 317 10.19 -0.89 5.55
C GLN A 317 10.40 -0.40 6.99
N CYS A 318 9.33 -0.24 7.76
CA CYS A 318 9.40 0.08 9.18
C CYS A 318 10.16 -1.00 9.97
N ALA A 319 9.92 -2.28 9.67
CA ALA A 319 10.61 -3.40 10.30
C ALA A 319 12.13 -3.41 10.01
N TRP A 320 12.54 -3.05 8.80
CA TRP A 320 13.95 -2.85 8.47
C TRP A 320 14.57 -1.70 9.28
N ALA A 321 13.88 -0.58 9.44
CA ALA A 321 14.33 0.54 10.24
C ALA A 321 14.44 0.15 11.73
N ALA A 322 13.39 -0.45 12.29
CA ALA A 322 13.35 -0.90 13.67
C ALA A 322 14.40 -1.95 14.00
N SER A 323 14.67 -2.89 13.06
CA SER A 323 15.71 -3.92 13.25
C SER A 323 17.14 -3.39 13.38
N ARG A 324 17.37 -2.11 13.05
CA ARG A 324 18.66 -1.43 13.14
C ARG A 324 18.71 -0.36 14.25
N GLN A 325 17.58 -0.08 14.87
CA GLN A 325 17.47 0.89 15.94
C GLN A 325 18.02 0.26 17.22
N LYS A 326 18.95 0.95 17.91
CA LYS A 326 19.49 0.48 19.18
C LYS A 326 18.40 0.46 20.27
N ASP A 327 18.57 -0.43 21.22
CA ASP A 327 17.78 -0.49 22.45
C ASP A 327 16.26 -0.54 22.26
N CYS A 328 15.80 -1.41 21.34
CA CYS A 328 14.38 -1.71 21.21
C CYS A 328 14.13 -3.21 21.02
N PHE A 329 12.94 -3.68 21.41
CA PHE A 329 12.51 -5.07 21.28
C PHE A 329 12.67 -5.61 19.85
N PHE A 330 12.35 -4.83 18.82
CA PHE A 330 12.40 -5.28 17.45
C PHE A 330 13.82 -5.55 16.95
N SER A 331 14.80 -4.74 17.39
CA SER A 331 16.22 -4.97 17.07
C SER A 331 16.75 -6.18 17.81
N TRP A 332 16.45 -6.32 19.10
CA TRP A 332 16.80 -7.49 19.90
C TRP A 332 16.21 -8.77 19.29
N PHE A 333 14.90 -8.77 18.98
CA PHE A 333 14.24 -9.92 18.35
C PHE A 333 14.87 -10.28 16.99
N SER A 334 15.16 -9.27 16.16
CA SER A 334 15.81 -9.46 14.86
C SER A 334 17.19 -10.10 15.02
N TYR A 335 18.02 -9.57 15.95
CA TYR A 335 19.34 -10.11 16.26
C TYR A 335 19.25 -11.55 16.76
N HIS A 336 18.43 -11.82 17.75
CA HIS A 336 18.27 -13.15 18.33
C HIS A 336 17.81 -14.19 17.29
N GLN A 337 16.88 -13.84 16.41
CA GLN A 337 16.41 -14.78 15.37
C GLN A 337 17.43 -14.96 14.23
N THR A 338 18.20 -13.93 13.86
CA THR A 338 19.13 -14.01 12.73
C THR A 338 20.49 -14.54 13.15
N VAL A 339 21.05 -14.06 14.25
CA VAL A 339 22.41 -14.39 14.71
C VAL A 339 22.40 -15.64 15.59
N VAL A 340 21.59 -15.63 16.65
CA VAL A 340 21.57 -16.74 17.62
C VAL A 340 20.88 -17.98 17.00
N ARG A 341 19.68 -17.81 16.42
CA ARG A 341 18.91 -18.92 15.82
C ARG A 341 19.22 -19.17 14.34
N ARG A 342 20.14 -18.42 13.75
CA ARG A 342 20.64 -18.55 12.36
C ARG A 342 19.53 -18.64 11.30
N LYS A 343 18.41 -17.93 11.53
CA LYS A 343 17.30 -17.88 10.57
C LYS A 343 17.60 -16.89 9.43
N ASN A 344 17.00 -17.16 8.26
CA ASN A 344 17.10 -16.26 7.12
C ASN A 344 16.57 -14.88 7.46
N LYS A 345 17.40 -13.83 7.22
CA LYS A 345 17.12 -12.43 7.58
C LYS A 345 15.81 -11.92 6.98
N MET A 346 15.49 -12.24 5.73
CA MET A 346 14.24 -11.81 5.09
C MET A 346 13.01 -12.39 5.80
N LYS A 347 13.06 -13.67 6.20
CA LYS A 347 11.97 -14.30 6.98
C LYS A 347 11.82 -13.64 8.36
N VAL A 348 12.93 -13.28 8.99
CA VAL A 348 12.93 -12.60 10.30
C VAL A 348 12.32 -11.19 10.18
N ILE A 349 12.65 -10.43 9.14
CA ILE A 349 12.06 -9.09 8.92
C ILE A 349 10.53 -9.18 8.73
N VAL A 350 10.05 -10.18 8.02
CA VAL A 350 8.59 -10.42 7.91
C VAL A 350 7.95 -10.73 9.27
N ALA A 351 8.65 -11.48 10.14
CA ALA A 351 8.19 -11.74 11.50
C ALA A 351 8.21 -10.47 12.39
N VAL A 352 9.24 -9.63 12.25
CA VAL A 352 9.29 -8.30 12.90
C VAL A 352 8.12 -7.43 12.42
N ALA A 353 7.88 -7.35 11.11
CA ALA A 353 6.78 -6.59 10.53
C ALA A 353 5.41 -7.04 11.09
N ARG A 354 5.20 -8.35 11.23
CA ARG A 354 3.99 -8.88 11.87
C ARG A 354 3.85 -8.43 13.32
N LYS A 355 4.93 -8.48 14.11
CA LYS A 355 4.92 -8.02 15.51
C LYS A 355 4.67 -6.52 15.62
N MET A 356 5.27 -5.73 14.72
CA MET A 356 5.01 -4.30 14.64
C MET A 356 3.54 -4.01 14.33
N LEU A 357 2.93 -4.78 13.41
CA LEU A 357 1.53 -4.59 13.07
C LEU A 357 0.59 -4.95 14.23
N VAL A 358 0.96 -5.94 15.07
CA VAL A 358 0.27 -6.22 16.32
C VAL A 358 0.38 -5.02 17.28
N ALA A 359 1.57 -4.42 17.42
CA ALA A 359 1.76 -3.21 18.21
C ALA A 359 0.93 -2.03 17.68
N VAL A 360 0.89 -1.83 16.35
CA VAL A 360 0.04 -0.82 15.70
C VAL A 360 -1.43 -1.02 16.07
N TRP A 361 -1.92 -2.26 16.02
CA TRP A 361 -3.30 -2.57 16.40
C TRP A 361 -3.59 -2.19 17.85
N HIS A 362 -2.74 -2.59 18.80
CA HIS A 362 -2.91 -2.25 20.22
C HIS A 362 -2.83 -0.75 20.47
N VAL A 363 -1.88 -0.06 19.88
CA VAL A 363 -1.72 1.40 20.03
C VAL A 363 -2.99 2.15 19.57
N LEU A 364 -3.62 1.70 18.47
CA LEU A 364 -4.84 2.32 17.96
C LEU A 364 -6.09 1.84 18.69
N HIS A 365 -6.21 0.55 19.02
CA HIS A 365 -7.37 -0.04 19.67
C HIS A 365 -7.50 0.41 21.13
N ASP A 366 -6.40 0.33 21.86
CA ASP A 366 -6.37 0.60 23.31
C ASP A 366 -6.14 2.09 23.60
N ASN A 367 -5.86 2.89 22.56
CA ASN A 367 -5.55 4.34 22.64
C ASN A 367 -4.36 4.67 23.55
N VAL A 368 -3.31 3.84 23.51
CA VAL A 368 -2.10 3.96 24.33
C VAL A 368 -0.85 4.22 23.48
N GLU A 369 0.20 4.72 24.11
CA GLU A 369 1.52 4.77 23.49
C GLU A 369 2.19 3.40 23.51
N TYR A 370 3.13 3.16 22.60
CA TYR A 370 3.91 1.94 22.59
C TYR A 370 4.89 1.91 23.78
N ILE A 371 4.86 0.81 24.51
CA ILE A 371 5.80 0.51 25.60
C ILE A 371 6.75 -0.58 25.10
N ASP A 372 8.05 -0.36 25.24
CA ASP A 372 9.06 -1.33 24.80
C ASP A 372 9.32 -2.38 25.89
N PHE A 373 9.11 -3.65 25.56
CA PHE A 373 9.26 -4.80 26.46
C PHE A 373 10.65 -5.48 26.36
N LYS A 374 11.68 -4.76 25.93
CA LYS A 374 13.02 -5.34 25.76
C LYS A 374 13.56 -5.97 27.05
N HIS A 375 13.41 -5.29 28.17
CA HIS A 375 13.93 -5.76 29.48
C HIS A 375 13.27 -7.07 29.93
N ASP A 376 11.96 -7.22 29.78
CA ASP A 376 11.22 -8.45 30.15
C ASP A 376 11.66 -9.66 29.34
N CYS A 377 12.09 -9.44 28.09
CA CYS A 377 12.56 -10.50 27.19
C CYS A 377 14.02 -10.92 27.50
N GLU A 378 14.86 -10.02 27.97
CA GLU A 378 16.23 -10.34 28.37
C GLU A 378 16.28 -11.15 29.66
N GLU A 379 15.44 -10.85 30.64
CA GLU A 379 15.31 -11.63 31.87
C GLU A 379 14.76 -13.03 31.61
N SER A 380 13.77 -13.17 30.73
CA SER A 380 13.21 -14.49 30.34
C SER A 380 14.21 -15.36 29.54
N ALA A 381 15.11 -14.75 28.79
CA ALA A 381 16.12 -15.46 28.00
C ALA A 381 17.34 -15.92 28.82
N ASN A 382 17.60 -15.25 29.97
CA ASN A 382 18.68 -15.61 30.88
C ASN A 382 18.29 -16.68 31.90
N ASN A 383 16.99 -16.92 32.08
CA ASN A 383 16.44 -17.89 33.04
C ASN A 383 15.97 -19.23 32.38
N GLY A 384 16.23 -19.45 31.11
CA GLY A 384 15.90 -20.68 30.35
C GLY A 384 17.11 -21.21 29.60
#